data_a1e66cf618fa2ee8298049785c8be1f4
#
_entry.id   a1e66cf618fa2ee8298049785c8be1f4
#
_cell.length_a   1.000
_cell.length_b   1.000
_cell.length_c   1.000
_cell.angle_alpha   90.00
_cell.angle_beta   90.00
_cell.angle_gamma   90.00
#
_symmetry.space_group_name_H-M   'P 1'
#
loop_
_entity.id
_entity.type
_entity.pdbx_description
1 polymer ?
#
loop_
_entity_poly.entity_id
_entity_poly.type
_entity_poly.pdbx_seq_one_letter_code
_entity_poly.pdbx_strand_id
1 'polypeptide(L)'
;FKEICRKNNVPVQVFANRADLPGGSTLGNLQSHTVPVPMVDIGLAQLAMHSAVETAAVADADAMVRAVAGFYRVHLRSLGDARYTLE
;
A
#
# COMPACT_ATOMS: atom_id res chain seq x y z
N PHE A 1 5.44 5.42 -2.64
CA PHE A 1 4.61 4.39 -3.28
C PHE A 1 3.69 4.97 -4.36
N LYS A 2 2.97 6.07 -4.09
CA LYS A 2 2.07 6.70 -5.07
C LYS A 2 2.76 7.00 -6.41
N GLU A 3 4.01 7.46 -6.38
CA GLU A 3 4.78 7.74 -7.60
C GLU A 3 5.11 6.45 -8.38
N ILE A 4 5.39 5.36 -7.68
CA ILE A 4 5.57 4.05 -8.31
C ILE A 4 4.29 3.61 -9.01
N CYS A 5 3.14 3.76 -8.34
CA CYS A 5 1.85 3.46 -8.94
C CYS A 5 1.58 4.32 -10.17
N ARG A 6 1.86 5.62 -10.10
CA ARG A 6 1.71 6.54 -11.24
C ARG A 6 2.55 6.10 -12.44
N LYS A 7 3.82 5.76 -12.22
CA LYS A 7 4.73 5.28 -13.27
C LYS A 7 4.29 3.96 -13.90
N ASN A 8 3.56 3.14 -13.16
CA ASN A 8 3.06 1.84 -13.63
C ASN A 8 1.58 1.88 -14.05
N ASN A 9 1.02 3.07 -14.18
CA ASN A 9 -0.38 3.27 -14.57
C ASN A 9 -1.37 2.52 -13.66
N VAL A 10 -1.13 2.59 -12.36
CA VAL A 10 -1.97 1.96 -11.33
C VAL A 10 -2.77 3.05 -10.61
N PRO A 11 -4.10 2.99 -10.64
CA PRO A 11 -4.93 3.92 -9.87
C PRO A 11 -4.76 3.69 -8.38
N VAL A 12 -4.76 4.77 -7.60
CA VAL A 12 -4.58 4.73 -6.15
C VAL A 12 -5.65 5.56 -5.47
N GLN A 13 -6.25 5.03 -4.44
CA GLN A 13 -7.10 5.75 -3.50
C GLN A 13 -6.44 5.77 -2.14
N VAL A 14 -6.74 6.78 -1.34
CA VAL A 14 -6.28 6.87 0.05
C VAL A 14 -7.48 6.60 0.96
N PHE A 15 -7.36 5.57 1.76
CA PHE A 15 -8.35 5.28 2.78
C PHE A 15 -8.02 6.04 4.06
N ALA A 16 -9.03 6.66 4.64
CA ALA A 16 -8.96 7.25 5.97
C ALA A 16 -10.13 6.72 6.80
N ASN A 17 -9.82 6.07 7.91
CA ASN A 17 -10.84 5.57 8.81
C ASN A 17 -11.51 6.73 9.56
N ARG A 18 -12.81 6.60 9.84
CA ARG A 18 -13.50 7.56 10.69
C ARG A 18 -12.92 7.51 12.10
N ALA A 19 -12.74 8.68 12.69
CA ALA A 19 -12.14 8.80 14.03
C ALA A 19 -13.01 8.19 15.14
N ASP A 20 -14.31 8.06 14.89
CA ASP A 20 -15.29 7.50 15.84
C ASP A 20 -15.52 5.99 15.68
N LEU A 21 -14.80 5.34 14.76
CA LEU A 21 -14.88 3.90 14.53
C LEU A 21 -13.57 3.21 14.92
N PRO A 22 -13.65 2.05 15.58
CA PRO A 22 -12.45 1.28 15.84
C PRO A 22 -11.82 0.81 14.52
N GLY A 23 -10.51 0.93 14.42
CA GLY A 23 -9.74 0.41 13.31
C GLY A 23 -9.05 -0.90 13.66
N GLY A 24 -8.65 -1.63 12.63
CA GLY A 24 -7.76 -2.77 12.75
C GLY A 24 -6.29 -2.33 12.77
N SER A 25 -5.41 -3.26 13.08
CA SER A 25 -3.97 -3.08 13.00
C SER A 25 -3.38 -4.06 11.99
N THR A 26 -2.26 -3.67 11.37
CA THR A 26 -1.56 -4.48 10.39
C THR A 26 -0.15 -4.82 10.87
N LEU A 27 0.52 -5.73 10.16
CA LEU A 27 1.91 -6.08 10.45
C LEU A 27 2.85 -4.88 10.36
N GLY A 28 2.59 -3.93 9.46
CA GLY A 28 3.39 -2.72 9.32
C GLY A 28 3.44 -1.91 10.62
N ASN A 29 2.30 -1.75 11.29
CA ASN A 29 2.24 -1.08 12.57
C ASN A 29 3.05 -1.82 13.65
N LEU A 30 2.88 -3.14 13.76
CA LEU A 30 3.63 -3.95 14.73
C LEU A 30 5.13 -3.96 14.42
N GLN A 31 5.50 -4.09 13.16
CA GLN A 31 6.88 -4.14 12.70
C GLN A 31 7.61 -2.81 12.91
N SER A 32 6.92 -1.68 12.84
CA SER A 32 7.52 -0.35 13.05
C SER A 32 8.09 -0.17 14.46
N HIS A 33 7.63 -0.95 15.43
CA HIS A 33 8.17 -0.91 16.79
C HIS A 33 9.58 -1.52 16.90
N THR A 34 9.94 -2.42 16.00
CA THR A 34 11.24 -3.12 16.02
C THR A 34 12.13 -2.73 14.86
N VAL A 35 11.55 -2.43 13.70
CA VAL A 35 12.27 -2.05 12.48
C VAL A 35 11.68 -0.74 11.95
N PRO A 36 12.18 0.42 12.39
CA PRO A 36 11.66 1.72 11.99
C PRO A 36 12.15 2.10 10.58
N VAL A 37 11.48 1.62 9.56
CA VAL A 37 11.73 1.97 8.16
C VAL A 37 10.47 2.63 7.57
N PRO A 38 10.60 3.45 6.52
CA PRO A 38 9.44 3.97 5.82
C PRO A 38 8.54 2.84 5.32
N MET A 39 7.28 2.88 5.70
CA MET A 39 6.31 1.83 5.37
C MET A 39 5.06 2.44 4.72
N VAL A 40 4.39 1.65 3.92
CA VAL A 40 3.07 1.93 3.39
C VAL A 40 2.21 0.69 3.54
N ASP A 41 0.99 0.88 3.99
CA ASP A 41 -0.01 -0.17 4.04
C ASP A 41 -0.85 -0.09 2.77
N ILE A 42 -0.93 -1.18 2.04
CA ILE A 42 -1.66 -1.26 0.79
C ILE A 42 -2.62 -2.44 0.80
N GLY A 43 -3.72 -2.32 0.10
CA GLY A 43 -4.70 -3.38 -0.01
C GLY A 43 -5.56 -3.25 -1.25
N LEU A 44 -6.21 -4.33 -1.62
CA LEU A 44 -7.28 -4.32 -2.61
C LEU A 44 -8.55 -3.80 -1.95
N ALA A 45 -9.29 -2.95 -2.66
CA ALA A 45 -10.65 -2.64 -2.29
C ALA A 45 -11.51 -3.90 -2.44
N GLN A 46 -12.24 -4.25 -1.39
CA GLN A 46 -13.06 -5.47 -1.41
C GLN A 46 -14.32 -5.32 -0.57
N LEU A 47 -15.31 -6.10 -0.90
CA LEU A 47 -16.56 -6.22 -0.14
C LEU A 47 -16.45 -7.40 0.81
N ALA A 48 -17.08 -7.27 1.98
CA ALA A 48 -17.18 -8.32 2.97
C ALA A 48 -15.81 -8.86 3.43
N MET A 49 -14.87 -7.97 3.67
CA MET A 49 -13.54 -8.32 4.18
C MET A 49 -13.64 -9.15 5.47
N HIS A 50 -12.86 -10.21 5.55
CA HIS A 50 -12.82 -11.20 6.63
C HIS A 50 -14.05 -12.12 6.73
N SER A 51 -14.96 -12.07 5.77
CA SER A 51 -16.06 -13.04 5.70
C SER A 51 -15.62 -14.32 5.00
N ALA A 52 -16.50 -15.33 5.04
CA ALA A 52 -16.23 -16.60 4.35
C ALA A 52 -16.15 -16.46 2.82
N VAL A 53 -16.80 -15.43 2.27
CA VAL A 53 -16.73 -15.08 0.85
C VAL A 53 -16.48 -13.58 0.74
N GLU A 54 -15.39 -13.22 0.11
CA GLU A 54 -14.99 -11.84 -0.16
C GLU A 54 -15.06 -11.57 -1.65
N THR A 55 -15.35 -10.33 -2.03
CA THR A 55 -15.46 -9.93 -3.43
C THR A 55 -14.55 -8.77 -3.73
N ALA A 56 -13.74 -8.88 -4.77
CA ALA A 56 -12.89 -7.83 -5.29
C ALA A 56 -13.01 -7.74 -6.81
N ALA A 57 -12.65 -6.60 -7.38
CA ALA A 57 -12.62 -6.44 -8.82
C ALA A 57 -11.39 -7.14 -9.42
N VAL A 58 -11.58 -7.82 -10.55
CA VAL A 58 -10.48 -8.47 -11.28
C VAL A 58 -9.43 -7.45 -11.71
N ALA A 59 -9.87 -6.26 -12.16
CA ALA A 59 -8.97 -5.18 -12.54
C ALA A 59 -8.07 -4.71 -11.38
N ASP A 60 -8.57 -4.75 -10.15
CA ASP A 60 -7.80 -4.36 -8.96
C ASP A 60 -6.72 -5.39 -8.62
N ALA A 61 -6.98 -6.67 -8.87
CA ALA A 61 -5.97 -7.72 -8.71
C ALA A 61 -4.81 -7.51 -9.69
N ASP A 62 -5.09 -7.21 -10.95
CA ASP A 62 -4.08 -6.87 -11.96
C ASP A 62 -3.30 -5.59 -11.56
N ALA A 63 -4.01 -4.57 -11.11
CA ALA A 63 -3.41 -3.33 -10.65
C ALA A 63 -2.45 -3.57 -9.46
N MET A 64 -2.81 -4.43 -8.52
CA MET A 64 -1.94 -4.79 -7.40
C MET A 64 -0.66 -5.48 -7.88
N VAL A 65 -0.77 -6.43 -8.81
CA VAL A 65 0.40 -7.10 -9.39
C VAL A 65 1.34 -6.08 -10.04
N ARG A 66 0.80 -5.16 -10.84
CA ARG A 66 1.61 -4.10 -11.48
C ARG A 66 2.26 -3.17 -10.46
N ALA A 67 1.56 -2.80 -9.39
CA ALA A 67 2.10 -1.94 -8.34
C ALA A 67 3.27 -2.61 -7.61
N VAL A 68 3.09 -3.85 -7.20
CA VAL A 68 4.12 -4.63 -6.47
C VAL A 68 5.32 -4.92 -7.38
N ALA A 69 5.09 -5.33 -8.62
CA ALA A 69 6.15 -5.55 -9.60
C ALA A 69 6.93 -4.24 -9.87
N GLY A 70 6.22 -3.11 -9.98
CA GLY A 70 6.84 -1.80 -10.12
C GLY A 70 7.68 -1.43 -8.91
N PHE A 71 7.21 -1.73 -7.71
CA PHE A 71 7.97 -1.50 -6.47
C PHE A 71 9.29 -2.28 -6.45
N TYR A 72 9.26 -3.55 -6.82
CA TYR A 72 10.48 -4.39 -6.82
C TYR A 72 11.49 -4.04 -7.93
N ARG A 73 11.10 -3.24 -8.92
CA ARG A 73 11.98 -2.83 -10.01
C ARG A 73 12.70 -1.50 -9.76
N VAL A 74 12.31 -0.77 -8.72
CA VAL A 74 12.90 0.52 -8.42
C VAL A 74 13.85 0.45 -7.24
N HIS A 75 14.88 1.24 -7.29
CA HIS A 75 15.74 1.51 -6.16
C HIS A 75 15.29 2.79 -5.46
N LEU A 76 14.99 2.70 -4.18
CA LEU A 76 14.65 3.84 -3.34
C LEU A 76 15.91 4.38 -2.68
N ARG A 77 16.33 5.57 -3.09
CA ARG A 77 17.46 6.24 -2.49
C ARG A 77 16.99 7.37 -1.58
N SER A 78 17.38 7.31 -0.31
CA SER A 78 17.11 8.40 0.63
C SER A 78 18.04 9.59 0.36
N LEU A 79 17.45 10.78 0.37
CA LEU A 79 18.16 12.05 0.28
C LEU A 79 18.23 12.79 1.62
N GLY A 80 17.74 12.17 2.70
CA GLY A 80 17.52 12.82 3.99
C GLY A 80 16.19 13.59 4.05
N ASP A 81 15.81 14.04 5.23
CA ASP A 81 14.60 14.84 5.47
C ASP A 81 13.33 14.23 4.85
N ALA A 82 13.16 12.92 4.95
CA ALA A 82 12.05 12.16 4.37
C ALA A 82 11.88 12.31 2.84
N ARG A 83 12.92 12.73 2.14
CA ARG A 83 12.96 12.82 0.67
C ARG A 83 13.61 11.58 0.07
N TYR A 84 13.04 11.11 -1.03
CA TYR A 84 13.52 9.92 -1.73
C TYR A 84 13.52 10.13 -3.24
N THR A 85 14.47 9.50 -3.93
CA THR A 85 14.44 9.34 -5.38
C THR A 85 14.11 7.90 -5.75
N LEU A 86 13.45 7.73 -6.89
CA LEU A 86 13.19 6.44 -7.52
C LEU A 86 14.16 6.29 -8.69
N GLU A 87 15.02 5.31 -8.57
CA GLU A 87 16.01 4.97 -9.61
C GLU A 87 15.76 3.60 -10.22
#